data_de45b3e84219fc8d645b289135b43ed7
#
_entry.id   de45b3e84219fc8d645b289135b43ed7
#
_cell.length_a   1.000
_cell.length_b   1.000
_cell.length_c   1.000
_cell.angle_alpha   90.00
_cell.angle_beta   90.00
_cell.angle_gamma   90.00
#
_symmetry.space_group_name_H-M   'P 1'
#
loop_
_entity.id
_entity.type
_entity.pdbx_description
1 polymer ?
#
loop_
_entity_poly.entity_id
_entity_poly.type
_entity_poly.pdbx_seq_one_letter_code
_entity_poly.pdbx_strand_id
1 'polypeptide(L)'
;MTEKDTRQLNPLVMAFVGDSVFTLFVRTKLASASHTKAGGLHKEANKFVSAPAQSYMFEHIESMLTDDEAAIARRAKNAHNNTVAKHATVADYKRATALEAVFGYLSLSEQTERLDFLLRTAYDINAQAAEQSHNKTDSDKDINK
;
A
#
# COMPACT_ATOMS: atom_id res chain seq x y z
N MET A 1 12.54 -6.53 16.49
CA MET A 1 11.72 -7.47 17.30
C MET A 1 11.72 -8.83 16.66
N THR A 2 11.53 -9.90 17.41
CA THR A 2 11.36 -11.23 16.82
C THR A 2 10.04 -11.32 16.05
N GLU A 3 9.94 -12.25 15.12
CA GLU A 3 8.67 -12.51 14.41
C GLU A 3 7.56 -12.88 15.39
N LYS A 4 7.87 -13.69 16.37
CA LYS A 4 6.92 -14.12 17.40
C LYS A 4 6.38 -12.94 18.21
N ASP A 5 7.26 -12.08 18.70
CA ASP A 5 6.86 -10.93 19.50
C ASP A 5 6.05 -9.93 18.67
N THR A 6 6.46 -9.72 17.42
CA THR A 6 5.75 -8.83 16.48
C THR A 6 4.34 -9.34 16.21
N ARG A 7 4.16 -10.64 16.00
CA ARG A 7 2.81 -11.23 15.77
C ARG A 7 1.86 -11.04 16.96
N GLN A 8 2.37 -10.81 18.16
CA GLN A 8 1.54 -10.58 19.35
C GLN A 8 1.04 -9.14 19.48
N LEU A 9 1.58 -8.22 18.68
CA LEU A 9 1.13 -6.84 18.69
C LEU A 9 -0.30 -6.73 18.15
N ASN A 10 -1.00 -5.70 18.58
CA ASN A 10 -2.26 -5.32 17.95
C ASN A 10 -1.99 -5.01 16.47
N PRO A 11 -2.75 -5.59 15.53
CA PRO A 11 -2.53 -5.37 14.11
C PRO A 11 -2.64 -3.90 13.69
N LEU A 12 -3.39 -3.06 14.40
CA LEU A 12 -3.45 -1.63 14.13
C LEU A 12 -2.16 -0.91 14.51
N VAL A 13 -1.40 -1.42 15.48
CA VAL A 13 -0.06 -0.91 15.79
C VAL A 13 0.92 -1.25 14.67
N MET A 14 0.83 -2.45 14.12
CA MET A 14 1.61 -2.83 12.93
C MET A 14 1.26 -1.95 11.73
N ALA A 15 -0.03 -1.69 11.50
CA ALA A 15 -0.50 -0.80 10.43
C ALA A 15 0.02 0.63 10.60
N PHE A 16 0.06 1.13 11.83
CA PHE A 16 0.61 2.45 12.14
C PHE A 16 2.08 2.58 11.70
N VAL A 17 2.89 1.56 11.98
CA VAL A 17 4.29 1.52 11.53
C VAL A 17 4.35 1.35 10.01
N GLY A 18 3.55 0.45 9.46
CA GLY A 18 3.52 0.15 8.03
C GLY A 18 3.11 1.34 7.16
N ASP A 19 2.23 2.21 7.65
CA ASP A 19 1.89 3.46 6.97
C ASP A 19 3.15 4.32 6.75
N SER A 20 3.96 4.50 7.76
CA SER A 20 5.21 5.26 7.66
C SER A 20 6.22 4.59 6.74
N VAL A 21 6.35 3.27 6.81
CA VAL A 21 7.26 2.49 5.95
C VAL A 21 6.88 2.64 4.48
N PHE A 22 5.61 2.47 4.16
CA PHE A 22 5.12 2.57 2.78
C PHE A 22 5.23 4.01 2.26
N THR A 23 4.87 4.99 3.06
CA THR A 23 4.96 6.40 2.69
C THR A 23 6.42 6.81 2.41
N LEU A 24 7.36 6.37 3.24
CA LEU A 24 8.78 6.62 3.03
C LEU A 24 9.25 5.98 1.71
N PHE A 25 8.86 4.74 1.45
CA PHE A 25 9.21 4.04 0.21
C PHE A 25 8.70 4.79 -1.02
N VAL A 26 7.43 5.18 -1.04
CA VAL A 26 6.80 5.91 -2.15
C VAL A 26 7.52 7.24 -2.38
N ARG A 27 7.73 8.01 -1.32
CA ARG A 27 8.39 9.33 -1.41
C ARG A 27 9.83 9.21 -1.89
N THR A 28 10.55 8.19 -1.43
CA THR A 28 11.92 7.92 -1.89
C THR A 28 11.95 7.60 -3.38
N LYS A 29 11.03 6.77 -3.86
CA LYS A 29 10.90 6.45 -5.29
C LYS A 29 10.61 7.70 -6.12
N LEU A 30 9.66 8.51 -5.70
CA LEU A 30 9.29 9.73 -6.41
C LEU A 30 10.42 10.76 -6.40
N ALA A 31 11.09 10.94 -5.29
CA ALA A 31 12.22 11.86 -5.19
C ALA A 31 13.40 11.46 -6.09
N SER A 32 13.63 10.15 -6.24
CA SER A 32 14.75 9.61 -7.03
C SER A 32 14.49 9.62 -8.54
N ALA A 33 13.24 9.47 -8.97
CA ALA A 33 12.87 9.27 -10.36
C ALA A 33 12.21 10.49 -10.99
N SER A 34 11.86 11.50 -10.20
CA SER A 34 10.94 12.54 -10.62
C SER A 34 11.63 13.77 -11.18
N HIS A 35 11.13 14.25 -12.30
CA HIS A 35 11.29 15.61 -12.77
C HIS A 35 10.21 16.55 -12.20
N THR A 36 9.37 16.04 -11.29
CA THR A 36 8.26 16.79 -10.71
C THR A 36 8.78 17.81 -9.71
N LYS A 37 8.26 19.03 -9.80
CA LYS A 37 8.54 20.07 -8.83
C LYS A 37 8.05 19.69 -7.44
N ALA A 38 8.71 20.19 -6.39
CA ALA A 38 8.39 19.89 -5.00
C ALA A 38 6.89 20.02 -4.67
N GLY A 39 6.20 21.01 -5.23
CA GLY A 39 4.76 21.23 -5.02
C GLY A 39 3.85 20.15 -5.61
N GLY A 40 4.33 19.38 -6.58
CA GLY A 40 3.57 18.27 -7.18
C GLY A 40 3.80 16.91 -6.52
N LEU A 41 4.81 16.77 -5.67
CA LEU A 41 5.20 15.48 -5.07
C LEU A 41 4.13 14.90 -4.14
N HIS A 42 3.47 15.74 -3.35
CA HIS A 42 2.38 15.28 -2.47
C HIS A 42 1.20 14.70 -3.27
N LYS A 43 0.86 15.34 -4.38
CA LYS A 43 -0.21 14.87 -5.26
C LYS A 43 0.15 13.53 -5.90
N GLU A 44 1.40 13.38 -6.38
CA GLU A 44 1.90 12.13 -6.93
C GLU A 44 1.95 11.02 -5.87
N ALA A 45 2.46 11.32 -4.68
CA ALA A 45 2.50 10.37 -3.58
C ALA A 45 1.10 9.86 -3.20
N ASN A 46 0.11 10.75 -3.18
CA ASN A 46 -1.27 10.38 -2.82
C ASN A 46 -1.90 9.36 -3.76
N LYS A 47 -1.47 9.29 -5.00
CA LYS A 47 -1.91 8.25 -5.96
C LYS A 47 -1.52 6.84 -5.52
N PHE A 48 -0.52 6.70 -4.64
CA PHE A 48 -0.05 5.44 -4.08
C PHE A 48 -0.55 5.21 -2.66
N VAL A 49 -0.61 6.23 -1.83
CA VAL A 49 -0.87 6.09 -0.39
C VAL A 49 -2.34 6.27 0.00
N SER A 50 -3.21 6.63 -0.93
CA SER A 50 -4.65 6.71 -0.67
C SER A 50 -5.22 5.32 -0.36
N ALA A 51 -6.31 5.28 0.41
CA ALA A 51 -6.95 4.01 0.76
C ALA A 51 -7.42 3.21 -0.47
N PRO A 52 -8.02 3.79 -1.51
CA PRO A 52 -8.36 3.06 -2.73
C PRO A 52 -7.14 2.48 -3.45
N ALA A 53 -6.03 3.21 -3.53
CA ALA A 53 -4.79 2.73 -4.15
C ALA A 53 -4.21 1.56 -3.38
N GLN A 54 -4.12 1.66 -2.06
CA GLN A 54 -3.63 0.58 -1.21
C GLN A 54 -4.54 -0.64 -1.23
N SER A 55 -5.85 -0.45 -1.29
CA SER A 55 -6.83 -1.53 -1.46
C SER A 55 -6.59 -2.31 -2.75
N TYR A 56 -6.38 -1.60 -3.84
CA TYR A 56 -6.04 -2.18 -5.15
C TYR A 56 -4.74 -3.01 -5.09
N MET A 57 -3.69 -2.44 -4.50
CA MET A 57 -2.42 -3.14 -4.32
C MET A 57 -2.58 -4.42 -3.49
N PHE A 58 -3.33 -4.34 -2.39
CA PHE A 58 -3.57 -5.48 -1.51
C PHE A 58 -4.28 -6.62 -2.24
N GLU A 59 -5.30 -6.33 -3.02
CA GLU A 59 -6.03 -7.34 -3.81
C GLU A 59 -5.10 -8.12 -4.75
N HIS A 60 -4.09 -7.44 -5.31
CA HIS A 60 -3.16 -8.06 -6.26
C HIS A 60 -2.02 -8.83 -5.59
N ILE A 61 -1.65 -8.51 -4.36
CA ILE A 61 -0.57 -9.21 -3.65
C ILE A 61 -1.06 -10.27 -2.66
N GLU A 62 -2.35 -10.31 -2.36
CA GLU A 62 -2.92 -11.19 -1.33
C GLU A 62 -2.56 -12.67 -1.54
N SER A 63 -2.58 -13.14 -2.79
CA SER A 63 -2.21 -14.52 -3.13
C SER A 63 -0.72 -14.84 -2.97
N MET A 64 0.12 -13.82 -2.84
CA MET A 64 1.58 -13.96 -2.67
C MET A 64 2.00 -13.99 -1.20
N LEU A 65 1.08 -13.71 -0.29
CA LEU A 65 1.39 -13.64 1.14
C LEU A 65 1.73 -15.02 1.70
N THR A 66 2.71 -15.05 2.61
CA THR A 66 2.98 -16.24 3.43
C THR A 66 1.82 -16.46 4.40
N ASP A 67 1.74 -17.63 5.03
CA ASP A 67 0.71 -17.94 6.02
C ASP A 67 0.72 -16.95 7.18
N ASP A 68 1.89 -16.57 7.68
CA ASP A 68 2.04 -15.57 8.75
C ASP A 68 1.57 -14.19 8.29
N GLU A 69 1.98 -13.75 7.11
CA GLU A 69 1.56 -12.47 6.53
C GLU A 69 0.03 -12.44 6.32
N ALA A 70 -0.53 -13.51 5.79
CA ALA A 70 -1.98 -13.64 5.56
C ALA A 70 -2.76 -13.59 6.88
N ALA A 71 -2.24 -14.20 7.94
CA ALA A 71 -2.86 -14.16 9.27
C ALA A 71 -2.86 -12.72 9.84
N ILE A 72 -1.76 -11.99 9.69
CA ILE A 72 -1.66 -10.57 10.08
C ILE A 72 -2.69 -9.73 9.28
N ALA A 73 -2.74 -9.92 7.97
CA ALA A 73 -3.69 -9.21 7.10
C ALA A 73 -5.14 -9.44 7.53
N ARG A 74 -5.50 -10.68 7.82
CA ARG A 74 -6.86 -11.04 8.26
C ARG A 74 -7.20 -10.39 9.59
N ARG A 75 -6.29 -10.42 10.56
CA ARG A 75 -6.48 -9.77 11.85
C ARG A 75 -6.66 -8.27 11.71
N ALA A 76 -5.89 -7.64 10.82
CA ALA A 76 -5.98 -6.20 10.56
C ALA A 76 -7.32 -5.83 9.92
N LYS A 77 -7.81 -6.60 8.96
CA LYS A 77 -9.14 -6.39 8.36
C LYS A 77 -10.26 -6.47 9.39
N ASN A 78 -10.13 -7.35 10.38
CA ASN A 78 -11.14 -7.59 11.40
C ASN A 78 -10.98 -6.69 12.62
N ALA A 79 -9.93 -5.89 12.71
CA ALA A 79 -9.72 -4.97 13.81
C ALA A 79 -10.72 -3.82 13.74
N HIS A 80 -11.33 -3.49 14.87
CA HIS A 80 -12.26 -2.38 14.95
C HIS A 80 -11.51 -1.05 15.00
N ASN A 81 -11.75 -0.22 13.97
CA ASN A 81 -11.35 1.16 13.97
C ASN A 81 -12.57 2.01 13.62
N ASN A 82 -12.96 2.91 14.52
CA ASN A 82 -14.14 3.76 14.37
C ASN A 82 -13.93 4.91 13.41
N THR A 83 -12.73 5.08 12.87
CA THR A 83 -12.39 6.20 11.97
C THR A 83 -12.28 5.68 10.54
N VAL A 84 -13.29 5.97 9.72
CA VAL A 84 -13.25 5.69 8.28
C VAL A 84 -12.93 7.01 7.56
N ALA A 85 -11.95 6.98 6.63
CA ALA A 85 -11.62 8.13 5.81
C ALA A 85 -12.83 8.55 4.96
N LYS A 86 -13.06 9.87 4.83
CA LYS A 86 -14.28 10.45 4.22
C LYS A 86 -14.54 10.04 2.76
N HIS A 87 -13.52 9.53 2.04
CA HIS A 87 -13.59 9.26 0.59
C HIS A 87 -13.27 7.82 0.21
N ALA A 88 -13.23 6.93 1.19
CA ALA A 88 -12.95 5.51 0.97
C ALA A 88 -14.13 4.66 1.43
N THR A 89 -14.40 3.55 0.73
CA THR A 89 -15.34 2.56 1.21
C THR A 89 -14.78 1.84 2.43
N VAL A 90 -15.65 1.22 3.23
CA VAL A 90 -15.23 0.39 4.38
C VAL A 90 -14.31 -0.75 3.91
N ALA A 91 -14.64 -1.36 2.77
CA ALA A 91 -13.83 -2.43 2.19
C ALA A 91 -12.42 -1.94 1.79
N ASP A 92 -12.31 -0.78 1.15
CA ASP A 92 -11.02 -0.20 0.79
C ASP A 92 -10.19 0.13 2.02
N TYR A 93 -10.82 0.70 3.03
CA TYR A 93 -10.16 1.02 4.29
C TYR A 93 -9.58 -0.23 4.96
N LYS A 94 -10.37 -1.32 5.03
CA LYS A 94 -9.92 -2.58 5.62
C LYS A 94 -8.73 -3.20 4.88
N ARG A 95 -8.76 -3.19 3.55
CA ARG A 95 -7.66 -3.71 2.74
C ARG A 95 -6.40 -2.85 2.86
N ALA A 96 -6.54 -1.53 2.88
CA ALA A 96 -5.45 -0.60 3.10
C ALA A 96 -4.78 -0.87 4.46
N THR A 97 -5.58 -1.01 5.52
CA THR A 97 -5.09 -1.35 6.86
C THR A 97 -4.36 -2.70 6.87
N ALA A 98 -4.88 -3.70 6.15
CA ALA A 98 -4.24 -5.01 6.02
C ALA A 98 -2.87 -4.91 5.33
N LEU A 99 -2.77 -4.15 4.26
CA LEU A 99 -1.49 -3.91 3.55
C LEU A 99 -0.46 -3.26 4.47
N GLU A 100 -0.86 -2.20 5.15
CA GLU A 100 0.00 -1.48 6.09
C GLU A 100 0.44 -2.39 7.24
N ALA A 101 -0.46 -3.20 7.78
CA ALA A 101 -0.12 -4.14 8.86
C ALA A 101 0.93 -5.16 8.43
N VAL A 102 0.84 -5.69 7.21
CA VAL A 102 1.86 -6.60 6.66
C VAL A 102 3.22 -5.90 6.54
N PHE A 103 3.24 -4.69 6.00
CA PHE A 103 4.48 -3.90 5.92
C PHE A 103 5.07 -3.61 7.31
N GLY A 104 4.23 -3.25 8.26
CA GLY A 104 4.65 -3.01 9.64
C GLY A 104 5.20 -4.26 10.31
N TYR A 105 4.54 -5.40 10.13
CA TYR A 105 5.01 -6.69 10.62
C TYR A 105 6.41 -7.03 10.09
N LEU A 106 6.61 -6.91 8.79
CA LEU A 106 7.89 -7.23 8.17
C LEU A 106 8.99 -6.26 8.60
N SER A 107 8.67 -4.98 8.76
CA SER A 107 9.61 -3.97 9.23
C SER A 107 10.03 -4.21 10.68
N LEU A 108 9.06 -4.39 11.56
CA LEU A 108 9.31 -4.59 12.99
C LEU A 108 10.05 -5.90 13.29
N SER A 109 9.81 -6.93 12.49
CA SER A 109 10.49 -8.23 12.62
C SER A 109 11.79 -8.32 11.80
N GLU A 110 12.21 -7.21 11.22
CA GLU A 110 13.48 -7.08 10.48
C GLU A 110 13.62 -8.04 9.28
N GLN A 111 12.50 -8.40 8.66
CA GLN A 111 12.46 -9.19 7.44
C GLN A 111 12.64 -8.28 6.22
N THR A 112 13.81 -7.68 6.12
CA THR A 112 14.12 -6.57 5.21
C THR A 112 13.99 -6.95 3.73
N GLU A 113 14.47 -8.11 3.33
CA GLU A 113 14.42 -8.55 1.92
C GLU A 113 12.98 -8.82 1.47
N ARG A 114 12.20 -9.48 2.33
CA ARG A 114 10.78 -9.75 2.06
C ARG A 114 9.98 -8.46 1.99
N LEU A 115 10.23 -7.53 2.92
CA LEU A 115 9.60 -6.22 2.94
C LEU A 115 9.89 -5.46 1.65
N ASP A 116 11.14 -5.39 1.25
CA ASP A 116 11.54 -4.71 0.02
C ASP A 116 10.89 -5.32 -1.23
N PHE A 117 10.81 -6.64 -1.30
CA PHE A 117 10.13 -7.34 -2.38
C PHE A 117 8.65 -6.97 -2.47
N LEU A 118 7.92 -6.99 -1.35
CA LEU A 118 6.49 -6.65 -1.33
C LEU A 118 6.24 -5.17 -1.59
N LEU A 119 7.07 -4.28 -1.06
CA LEU A 119 6.96 -2.84 -1.33
C LEU A 119 7.11 -2.54 -2.82
N ARG A 120 8.14 -3.10 -3.46
CA ARG A 120 8.37 -2.92 -4.89
C ARG A 120 7.25 -3.51 -5.73
N THR A 121 6.80 -4.71 -5.38
CA THR A 121 5.72 -5.37 -6.10
C THR A 121 4.42 -4.55 -6.03
N ALA A 122 4.05 -4.10 -4.85
CA ALA A 122 2.85 -3.26 -4.66
C ALA A 122 2.95 -1.94 -5.43
N TYR A 123 4.10 -1.29 -5.36
CA TYR A 123 4.34 -0.03 -6.08
C TYR A 123 4.20 -0.23 -7.59
N ASP A 124 4.83 -1.27 -8.15
CA ASP A 124 4.80 -1.54 -9.59
C ASP A 124 3.40 -1.87 -10.09
N ILE A 125 2.62 -2.62 -9.31
CA ILE A 125 1.22 -2.94 -9.63
C ILE A 125 0.40 -1.65 -9.80
N ASN A 126 0.54 -0.71 -8.88
CA ASN A 126 -0.19 0.55 -8.93
C ASN A 126 0.31 1.47 -10.06
N ALA A 127 1.60 1.52 -10.32
CA ALA A 127 2.18 2.28 -11.41
C ALA A 127 1.70 1.78 -12.78
N GLN A 128 1.63 0.46 -12.98
CA GLN A 128 1.12 -0.14 -14.22
C GLN A 128 -0.37 0.15 -14.42
N ALA A 129 -1.17 0.14 -13.36
CA ALA A 129 -2.58 0.49 -13.44
C ALA A 129 -2.80 1.93 -13.89
N ALA A 130 -1.98 2.87 -13.41
CA ALA A 130 -2.02 4.28 -13.79
C ALA A 130 -1.67 4.48 -15.28
N GLU A 131 -0.67 3.76 -15.81
CA GLU A 131 -0.31 3.78 -17.23
C GLU A 131 -1.43 3.26 -18.12
N GLN A 132 -2.08 2.15 -17.74
CA GLN A 132 -3.20 1.58 -18.50
C GLN A 132 -4.40 2.52 -18.55
N SER A 133 -4.70 3.23 -17.48
CA SER A 133 -5.77 4.24 -17.45
C SER A 133 -5.47 5.40 -18.38
N HIS A 134 -4.21 5.84 -18.48
CA HIS A 134 -3.77 6.94 -19.32
C HIS A 134 -3.90 6.56 -20.82
N ASN A 135 -3.46 5.37 -21.21
CA ASN A 135 -3.56 4.86 -22.57
C ASN A 135 -5.01 4.69 -23.05
N LYS A 136 -5.93 4.31 -22.16
CA LYS A 136 -7.36 4.22 -22.50
C LYS A 136 -7.96 5.60 -22.81
N THR A 137 -7.60 6.61 -22.04
CA THR A 137 -8.14 7.97 -22.23
C THR A 137 -7.64 8.59 -23.54
N ASP A 138 -6.43 8.28 -23.96
CA ASP A 138 -5.88 8.78 -25.21
C ASP A 138 -6.48 8.06 -26.44
N SER A 139 -6.75 6.75 -26.34
CA SER A 139 -7.41 6.03 -27.44
C SER A 139 -8.87 6.43 -27.63
N ASP A 140 -9.58 6.77 -26.56
CA ASP A 140 -10.97 7.25 -26.63
C ASP A 140 -11.06 8.67 -27.22
N LYS A 141 -10.02 9.49 -27.10
CA LYS A 141 -9.95 10.80 -27.73
C LYS A 141 -9.70 10.71 -29.24
N ASP A 142 -8.96 9.72 -29.72
CA ASP A 142 -8.69 9.51 -31.14
C ASP A 142 -9.88 8.91 -31.90
N ILE A 143 -10.78 8.23 -31.22
CA ILE A 143 -11.99 7.63 -31.83
C ILE A 143 -13.10 8.68 -32.07
N ASN A 144 -13.11 9.78 -31.33
CA ASN A 144 -14.11 10.86 -31.45
C ASN A 144 -13.67 12.03 -32.35
N LYS A 145 -12.64 11.85 -33.11
CA LYS A 145 -12.23 12.74 -34.21
C LYS A 145 -12.60 12.13 -35.56
#